data_72949056cc766bfde6e17d6a89f586a3
#
_entry.id   72949056cc766bfde6e17d6a89f586a3
#
_cell.length_a   1.000
_cell.length_b   1.000
_cell.length_c   1.000
_cell.angle_alpha   90.00
_cell.angle_beta   90.00
_cell.angle_gamma   90.00
#
_symmetry.space_group_name_H-M   'P 1'
#
loop_
_entity.id
_entity.type
_entity.pdbx_description
1 polymer ?
#
loop_
_entity_poly.entity_id
_entity_poly.type
_entity_poly.pdbx_seq_one_letter_code
_entity_poly.pdbx_strand_id
1 'polypeptide(L)'
;MKNELDPNFVVMAQCYARDASDGTLEDTIARLLAYRDEAGVDWVQFESPHSVDEIRATRAAVTGPFSFMKGKLGRYLDLDEHLALGVTIAWYPGFTHHVTWAALWDFMTAFQSGGVKAWDAFVESRRDRPYPVPEVPDDGESGAKQQALEERYFSSGDRRR
;
A
#
# COMPACT_ATOMS: atom_id res chain seq x y z
N MET A 1 7.44 -25.55 -4.61
CA MET A 1 8.26 -24.46 -5.21
C MET A 1 8.60 -23.37 -4.20
N LYS A 2 7.65 -22.67 -3.51
CA LYS A 2 7.98 -21.67 -2.48
C LYS A 2 8.89 -22.22 -1.38
N ASN A 3 8.48 -23.29 -0.73
CA ASN A 3 9.22 -23.91 0.40
C ASN A 3 10.57 -24.52 0.05
N GLU A 4 10.83 -24.74 -1.23
CA GLU A 4 12.10 -25.25 -1.76
C GLU A 4 13.09 -24.11 -2.01
N LEU A 5 12.58 -22.91 -2.34
CA LEU A 5 13.40 -21.74 -2.67
C LEU A 5 13.64 -20.86 -1.44
N ASP A 6 12.59 -20.46 -0.76
CA ASP A 6 12.64 -19.68 0.48
C ASP A 6 11.38 -19.93 1.32
N PRO A 7 11.48 -20.73 2.41
CA PRO A 7 10.32 -21.02 3.26
C PRO A 7 9.79 -19.78 4.01
N ASN A 8 10.59 -18.73 4.14
CA ASN A 8 10.17 -17.49 4.82
C ASN A 8 9.48 -16.49 3.89
N PHE A 9 9.47 -16.77 2.58
CA PHE A 9 8.78 -15.91 1.62
C PHE A 9 7.26 -16.03 1.81
N VAL A 10 6.60 -14.89 2.11
CA VAL A 10 5.15 -14.85 2.32
C VAL A 10 4.43 -14.67 1.00
N VAL A 11 3.52 -15.59 0.68
CA VAL A 11 2.65 -15.52 -0.50
C VAL A 11 1.24 -15.12 -0.06
N MET A 12 0.75 -14.00 -0.60
CA MET A 12 -0.62 -13.54 -0.43
C MET A 12 -1.41 -13.74 -1.73
N ALA A 13 -2.60 -14.31 -1.63
CA ALA A 13 -3.53 -14.42 -2.76
C ALA A 13 -4.71 -13.47 -2.58
N GLN A 14 -4.98 -12.67 -3.61
CA GLN A 14 -6.13 -11.76 -3.67
C GLN A 14 -7.27 -12.40 -4.46
N CYS A 15 -8.50 -12.31 -3.95
CA CYS A 15 -9.70 -12.82 -4.60
C CYS A 15 -10.63 -11.69 -5.02
N TYR A 16 -10.79 -11.52 -6.32
CA TYR A 16 -11.66 -10.53 -6.97
C TYR A 16 -13.02 -11.10 -7.41
N ALA A 17 -13.33 -12.34 -7.05
CA ALA A 17 -14.53 -13.02 -7.53
C ALA A 17 -15.82 -12.25 -7.21
N ARG A 18 -15.86 -11.51 -6.08
CA ARG A 18 -17.03 -10.71 -5.68
C ARG A 18 -17.34 -9.53 -6.63
N ASP A 19 -16.36 -9.07 -7.39
CA ASP A 19 -16.52 -7.99 -8.39
C ASP A 19 -16.90 -8.50 -9.79
N ALA A 20 -16.89 -9.80 -10.02
CA ALA A 20 -17.36 -10.36 -11.28
C ALA A 20 -18.85 -10.08 -11.48
N SER A 21 -19.30 -10.04 -12.72
CA SER A 21 -20.69 -9.72 -13.08
C SER A 21 -21.72 -10.66 -12.45
N ASP A 22 -21.33 -11.89 -12.20
CA ASP A 22 -22.08 -12.96 -11.55
C ASP A 22 -21.48 -13.39 -10.18
N GLY A 23 -20.56 -12.58 -9.66
CA GLY A 23 -19.79 -12.89 -8.46
C GLY A 23 -20.64 -12.97 -7.20
N THR A 24 -20.57 -14.10 -6.51
CA THR A 24 -21.28 -14.35 -5.25
C THR A 24 -20.31 -14.35 -4.06
N LEU A 25 -20.84 -14.20 -2.86
CA LEU A 25 -20.06 -14.35 -1.63
C LEU A 25 -19.59 -15.80 -1.46
N GLU A 26 -20.44 -16.75 -1.80
CA GLU A 26 -20.17 -18.17 -1.70
C GLU A 26 -18.99 -18.58 -2.62
N ASP A 27 -18.97 -18.11 -3.87
CA ASP A 27 -17.86 -18.36 -4.79
C ASP A 27 -16.58 -17.71 -4.27
N THR A 28 -16.67 -16.49 -3.74
CA THR A 28 -15.52 -15.81 -3.14
C THR A 28 -14.94 -16.60 -1.97
N ILE A 29 -15.77 -17.07 -1.04
CA ILE A 29 -15.33 -17.89 0.10
C ILE A 29 -14.70 -19.19 -0.39
N ALA A 30 -15.33 -19.88 -1.34
CA ALA A 30 -14.81 -21.13 -1.89
C ALA A 30 -13.41 -20.94 -2.51
N ARG A 31 -13.19 -19.85 -3.24
CA ARG A 31 -11.86 -19.52 -3.82
C ARG A 31 -10.83 -19.19 -2.75
N LEU A 32 -11.18 -18.40 -1.74
CA LEU A 32 -10.27 -18.08 -0.64
C LEU A 32 -9.84 -19.34 0.12
N LEU A 33 -10.76 -20.28 0.33
CA LEU A 33 -10.46 -21.58 0.92
C LEU A 33 -9.54 -22.41 0.03
N ALA A 34 -9.80 -22.49 -1.28
CA ALA A 34 -8.92 -23.19 -2.23
C ALA A 34 -7.51 -22.58 -2.28
N TYR A 35 -7.39 -21.26 -2.26
CA TYR A 35 -6.08 -20.60 -2.20
C TYR A 35 -5.30 -20.98 -0.94
N ARG A 36 -5.97 -21.00 0.23
CA ARG A 36 -5.35 -21.37 1.49
C ARG A 36 -5.02 -22.87 1.56
N ASP A 37 -6.00 -23.72 1.30
CA ASP A 37 -5.95 -25.15 1.64
C ASP A 37 -5.34 -26.00 0.51
N GLU A 38 -5.56 -25.64 -0.74
CA GLU A 38 -5.07 -26.40 -1.89
C GLU A 38 -3.79 -25.79 -2.47
N ALA A 39 -3.75 -24.45 -2.66
CA ALA A 39 -2.55 -23.78 -3.17
C ALA A 39 -1.51 -23.49 -2.08
N GLY A 40 -1.88 -23.55 -0.79
CA GLY A 40 -0.97 -23.38 0.34
C GLY A 40 -0.39 -21.96 0.46
N VAL A 41 -1.20 -20.94 0.15
CA VAL A 41 -0.77 -19.55 0.38
C VAL A 41 -0.80 -19.22 1.88
N ASP A 42 0.08 -18.34 2.30
CA ASP A 42 0.20 -17.97 3.72
C ASP A 42 -0.90 -17.01 4.17
N TRP A 43 -1.47 -16.27 3.22
CA TRP A 43 -2.39 -15.19 3.49
C TRP A 43 -3.39 -15.03 2.35
N VAL A 44 -4.64 -14.77 2.70
CA VAL A 44 -5.69 -14.50 1.71
C VAL A 44 -6.30 -13.11 1.91
N GLN A 45 -6.66 -12.46 0.81
CA GLN A 45 -7.26 -11.14 0.80
C GLN A 45 -8.57 -11.14 0.02
N PHE A 46 -9.61 -10.68 0.68
CA PHE A 46 -10.93 -10.48 0.09
C PHE A 46 -10.99 -9.08 -0.54
N GLU A 47 -11.05 -9.03 -1.86
CA GLU A 47 -11.31 -7.80 -2.59
C GLU A 47 -12.80 -7.51 -2.67
N SER A 48 -13.13 -6.23 -2.66
CA SER A 48 -14.49 -5.72 -2.94
C SER A 48 -15.64 -6.29 -2.11
N PRO A 49 -15.53 -6.43 -0.76
CA PRO A 49 -16.69 -6.73 0.05
C PRO A 49 -17.77 -5.65 -0.12
N HIS A 50 -19.02 -6.05 -0.17
CA HIS A 50 -20.17 -5.14 -0.30
C HIS A 50 -20.71 -4.67 1.05
N SER A 51 -20.43 -5.42 2.13
CA SER A 51 -20.85 -5.07 3.49
C SER A 51 -19.89 -5.63 4.54
N VAL A 52 -20.00 -5.10 5.75
CA VAL A 52 -19.28 -5.63 6.92
C VAL A 52 -19.74 -7.06 7.24
N ASP A 53 -20.99 -7.40 6.98
CA ASP A 53 -21.51 -8.74 7.22
C ASP A 53 -20.91 -9.77 6.25
N GLU A 54 -20.62 -9.40 5.01
CA GLU A 54 -19.86 -10.25 4.09
C GLU A 54 -18.44 -10.52 4.61
N ILE A 55 -17.79 -9.51 5.19
CA ILE A 55 -16.46 -9.70 5.81
C ILE A 55 -16.56 -10.65 6.99
N ARG A 56 -17.56 -10.49 7.86
CA ARG A 56 -17.79 -11.41 9.00
C ARG A 56 -18.04 -12.84 8.54
N ALA A 57 -18.92 -13.02 7.55
CA ALA A 57 -19.23 -14.34 6.99
C ALA A 57 -17.99 -14.99 6.38
N THR A 58 -17.20 -14.22 5.59
CA THR A 58 -15.94 -14.69 5.03
C THR A 58 -14.97 -15.07 6.14
N ARG A 59 -14.79 -14.22 7.15
CA ARG A 59 -13.86 -14.46 8.25
C ARG A 59 -14.26 -15.66 9.11
N ALA A 60 -15.54 -15.93 9.26
CA ALA A 60 -16.03 -17.10 9.97
C ALA A 60 -15.67 -18.42 9.24
N ALA A 61 -15.64 -18.41 7.91
CA ALA A 61 -15.29 -19.57 7.09
C ALA A 61 -13.78 -19.71 6.89
N VAL A 62 -13.07 -18.59 6.70
CA VAL A 62 -11.65 -18.54 6.32
C VAL A 62 -10.81 -18.22 7.55
N THR A 63 -10.12 -19.22 8.11
CA THR A 63 -9.19 -19.07 9.23
C THR A 63 -7.77 -18.70 8.78
N GLY A 64 -6.90 -18.29 9.71
CA GLY A 64 -5.52 -17.90 9.42
C GLY A 64 -5.37 -16.43 9.03
N PRO A 65 -4.22 -16.02 8.48
CA PRO A 65 -3.98 -14.64 8.05
C PRO A 65 -4.97 -14.19 6.98
N PHE A 66 -5.67 -13.10 7.27
CA PHE A 66 -6.76 -12.57 6.45
C PHE A 66 -6.73 -11.05 6.40
N SER A 67 -7.02 -10.50 5.27
CA SER A 67 -7.28 -9.08 5.07
C SER A 67 -8.41 -8.86 4.05
N PHE A 68 -8.88 -7.63 3.98
CA PHE A 68 -9.80 -7.20 2.93
C PHE A 68 -9.47 -5.79 2.47
N MET A 69 -9.90 -5.46 1.27
CA MET A 69 -9.89 -4.07 0.78
C MET A 69 -11.22 -3.41 1.09
N LYS A 70 -11.25 -2.08 1.12
CA LYS A 70 -12.48 -1.31 1.37
C LYS A 70 -13.66 -1.75 0.49
N GLY A 71 -13.39 -2.11 -0.78
CA GLY A 71 -14.42 -2.54 -1.72
C GLY A 71 -15.57 -1.53 -1.86
N LYS A 72 -16.80 -2.02 -1.73
CA LYS A 72 -18.05 -1.24 -1.85
C LYS A 72 -18.64 -0.81 -0.51
N LEU A 73 -17.86 -0.82 0.57
CA LEU A 73 -18.34 -0.48 1.93
C LEU A 73 -18.79 0.98 2.11
N GLY A 74 -18.55 1.87 1.15
CA GLY A 74 -18.91 3.28 1.25
C GLY A 74 -18.00 4.11 2.17
N ARG A 75 -17.37 3.50 3.18
CA ARG A 75 -16.42 4.13 4.11
C ARG A 75 -15.24 3.22 4.40
N TYR A 76 -14.18 3.78 4.94
CA TYR A 76 -13.13 2.98 5.57
C TYR A 76 -13.56 2.60 6.98
N LEU A 77 -13.16 1.41 7.42
CA LEU A 77 -13.28 0.98 8.81
C LEU A 77 -12.06 1.49 9.58
N ASP A 78 -12.23 1.78 10.86
CA ASP A 78 -11.11 2.12 11.73
C ASP A 78 -10.33 0.87 12.21
N LEU A 79 -9.26 1.08 12.97
CA LEU A 79 -8.40 -0.03 13.41
C LEU A 79 -9.12 -0.96 14.39
N ASP A 80 -9.98 -0.42 15.26
CA ASP A 80 -10.73 -1.22 16.23
C ASP A 80 -11.77 -2.11 15.53
N GLU A 81 -12.41 -1.59 14.48
CA GLU A 81 -13.32 -2.38 13.64
C GLU A 81 -12.57 -3.50 12.90
N HIS A 82 -11.37 -3.22 12.35
CA HIS A 82 -10.53 -4.26 11.73
C HIS A 82 -10.13 -5.32 12.75
N LEU A 83 -9.72 -4.92 13.94
CA LEU A 83 -9.36 -5.83 15.03
C LEU A 83 -10.54 -6.71 15.43
N ALA A 84 -11.73 -6.14 15.60
CA ALA A 84 -12.95 -6.86 15.93
C ALA A 84 -13.37 -7.87 14.85
N LEU A 85 -12.99 -7.62 13.58
CA LEU A 85 -13.19 -8.53 12.46
C LEU A 85 -12.07 -9.58 12.34
N GLY A 86 -11.06 -9.57 13.20
CA GLY A 86 -9.95 -10.51 13.17
C GLY A 86 -9.07 -10.38 11.94
N VAL A 87 -8.88 -9.15 11.46
CA VAL A 87 -8.05 -8.82 10.29
C VAL A 87 -6.58 -8.76 10.68
N THR A 88 -5.72 -9.34 9.87
CA THR A 88 -4.28 -9.38 10.13
C THR A 88 -3.58 -8.07 9.74
N ILE A 89 -3.98 -7.47 8.63
CA ILE A 89 -3.48 -6.17 8.16
C ILE A 89 -4.66 -5.32 7.68
N ALA A 90 -4.71 -4.07 8.16
CA ALA A 90 -5.64 -3.06 7.67
C ALA A 90 -5.03 -2.29 6.49
N TRP A 91 -5.76 -2.20 5.39
CA TRP A 91 -5.33 -1.52 4.18
C TRP A 91 -6.05 -0.18 4.01
N TYR A 92 -5.27 0.87 3.84
CA TYR A 92 -5.76 2.22 3.54
C TYR A 92 -5.15 2.75 2.24
N PRO A 93 -5.45 2.11 1.09
CA PRO A 93 -4.86 2.50 -0.18
C PRO A 93 -5.31 3.92 -0.58
N GLY A 94 -4.41 4.65 -1.18
CA GLY A 94 -4.70 5.96 -1.70
C GLY A 94 -4.61 7.12 -0.71
N PHE A 95 -4.57 6.90 0.60
CA PHE A 95 -4.49 7.98 1.59
C PHE A 95 -3.29 8.90 1.34
N THR A 96 -2.11 8.32 1.17
CA THR A 96 -0.89 9.07 0.89
C THR A 96 -0.97 9.83 -0.43
N HIS A 97 -1.52 9.22 -1.49
CA HIS A 97 -1.72 9.88 -2.78
C HIS A 97 -2.67 11.07 -2.67
N HIS A 98 -3.82 10.89 -2.02
CA HIS A 98 -4.80 11.98 -1.87
C HIS A 98 -4.23 13.16 -1.07
N VAL A 99 -3.52 12.87 0.03
CA VAL A 99 -2.86 13.91 0.84
C VAL A 99 -1.78 14.62 0.02
N THR A 100 -0.94 13.85 -0.70
CA THR A 100 0.11 14.41 -1.54
C THR A 100 -0.47 15.28 -2.66
N TRP A 101 -1.50 14.83 -3.36
CA TRP A 101 -2.13 15.58 -4.44
C TRP A 101 -2.79 16.86 -3.94
N ALA A 102 -3.48 16.81 -2.81
CA ALA A 102 -4.08 18.00 -2.20
C ALA A 102 -3.00 19.03 -1.83
N ALA A 103 -1.95 18.58 -1.14
CA ALA A 103 -0.84 19.46 -0.75
C ALA A 103 -0.10 20.03 -1.98
N LEU A 104 0.11 19.22 -3.02
CA LEU A 104 0.72 19.68 -4.26
C LEU A 104 -0.17 20.68 -4.99
N TRP A 105 -1.48 20.43 -5.05
CA TRP A 105 -2.44 21.34 -5.66
C TRP A 105 -2.43 22.70 -4.97
N ASP A 106 -2.49 22.73 -3.65
CA ASP A 106 -2.46 23.96 -2.85
C ASP A 106 -1.15 24.74 -3.10
N PHE A 107 -0.02 24.04 -3.08
CA PHE A 107 1.27 24.64 -3.38
C PHE A 107 1.34 25.22 -4.80
N MET A 108 0.94 24.45 -5.82
CA MET A 108 0.99 24.89 -7.22
C MET A 108 0.06 26.07 -7.49
N THR A 109 -1.10 26.13 -6.84
CA THR A 109 -2.02 27.27 -6.90
C THR A 109 -1.37 28.52 -6.30
N ALA A 110 -0.71 28.40 -5.14
CA ALA A 110 0.03 29.50 -4.54
C ALA A 110 1.22 29.93 -5.43
N PHE A 111 1.95 28.95 -6.00
CA PHE A 111 3.08 29.21 -6.87
C PHE A 111 2.69 29.90 -8.17
N GLN A 112 1.55 29.52 -8.78
CA GLN A 112 1.04 30.17 -9.99
C GLN A 112 0.79 31.67 -9.79
N SER A 113 0.34 32.07 -8.61
CA SER A 113 0.06 33.49 -8.29
C SER A 113 1.24 34.23 -7.67
N GLY A 114 2.08 33.56 -6.87
CA GLY A 114 3.15 34.15 -6.07
C GLY A 114 4.58 33.87 -6.53
N GLY A 115 4.76 32.92 -7.48
CA GLY A 115 6.08 32.49 -7.95
C GLY A 115 6.98 32.01 -6.82
N VAL A 116 8.26 32.37 -6.87
CA VAL A 116 9.27 31.94 -5.87
C VAL A 116 8.89 32.31 -4.44
N LYS A 117 8.15 33.41 -4.22
CA LYS A 117 7.70 33.78 -2.86
C LYS A 117 6.81 32.70 -2.20
N ALA A 118 6.05 31.96 -3.01
CA ALA A 118 5.26 30.83 -2.49
C ALA A 118 6.17 29.67 -2.04
N TRP A 119 7.30 29.44 -2.75
CA TRP A 119 8.31 28.49 -2.32
C TRP A 119 8.95 28.91 -1.00
N ASP A 120 9.39 30.16 -0.88
CA ASP A 120 10.00 30.66 0.36
C ASP A 120 9.05 30.53 1.56
N ALA A 121 7.77 30.89 1.35
CA ALA A 121 6.73 30.75 2.38
C ALA A 121 6.49 29.25 2.74
N PHE A 122 6.51 28.37 1.76
CA PHE A 122 6.37 26.92 2.01
C PHE A 122 7.54 26.39 2.83
N VAL A 123 8.79 26.72 2.46
CA VAL A 123 9.99 26.30 3.19
C VAL A 123 9.94 26.80 4.63
N GLU A 124 9.63 28.10 4.82
CA GLU A 124 9.50 28.68 6.16
C GLU A 124 8.44 27.99 7.01
N SER A 125 7.28 27.63 6.43
CA SER A 125 6.21 26.92 7.12
C SER A 125 6.58 25.51 7.61
N ARG A 126 7.69 24.97 7.09
CA ARG A 126 8.20 23.64 7.40
C ARG A 126 9.43 23.62 8.29
N ARG A 127 10.00 24.76 8.61
CA ARG A 127 11.27 24.87 9.35
C ARG A 127 11.28 24.09 10.65
N ASP A 128 10.21 24.20 11.45
CA ASP A 128 10.10 23.56 12.75
C ASP A 128 9.25 22.27 12.72
N ARG A 129 9.03 21.69 11.53
CA ARG A 129 8.29 20.44 11.40
C ARG A 129 9.21 19.24 11.51
N PRO A 130 8.71 18.07 11.93
CA PRO A 130 9.51 16.83 11.99
C PRO A 130 10.14 16.44 10.64
N TYR A 131 9.56 16.92 9.55
CA TYR A 131 10.06 16.71 8.18
C TYR A 131 10.21 18.08 7.51
N PRO A 132 11.28 18.82 7.82
CA PRO A 132 11.59 20.07 7.11
C PRO A 132 11.85 19.77 5.63
N VAL A 133 11.66 20.78 4.79
CA VAL A 133 12.13 20.69 3.40
C VAL A 133 13.67 20.57 3.48
N PRO A 134 14.26 19.48 3.00
CA PRO A 134 15.70 19.39 2.99
C PRO A 134 16.26 20.52 2.14
N GLU A 135 17.28 21.20 2.65
CA GLU A 135 18.13 21.98 1.76
C GLU A 135 18.62 21.01 0.70
N VAL A 136 18.30 21.30 -0.56
CA VAL A 136 18.87 20.50 -1.66
C VAL A 136 20.37 20.73 -1.57
N PRO A 137 21.16 19.74 -1.21
CA PRO A 137 22.58 19.95 -1.16
C PRO A 137 23.02 20.31 -2.59
N ASP A 138 23.59 21.48 -2.76
CA ASP A 138 24.39 21.79 -3.94
C ASP A 138 25.70 21.02 -3.79
N ASP A 139 25.59 19.67 -3.86
CA ASP A 139 26.72 18.86 -3.46
C ASP A 139 26.92 17.72 -4.43
N GLY A 140 28.17 17.59 -4.76
CA GLY A 140 28.65 16.32 -5.25
C GLY A 140 28.49 15.17 -4.22
N GLU A 141 27.96 15.39 -2.97
CA GLU A 141 27.78 14.35 -1.98
C GLU A 141 26.65 13.39 -2.32
N SER A 142 25.51 13.86 -2.83
CA SER A 142 24.43 12.95 -3.23
C SER A 142 24.86 12.11 -4.43
N GLY A 143 25.56 12.71 -5.38
CA GLY A 143 26.17 11.99 -6.51
C GLY A 143 27.24 11.00 -6.06
N ALA A 144 28.12 11.39 -5.14
CA ALA A 144 29.15 10.51 -4.59
C ALA A 144 28.56 9.34 -3.76
N LYS A 145 27.52 9.60 -2.97
CA LYS A 145 26.80 8.54 -2.23
C LYS A 145 26.09 7.57 -3.18
N GLN A 146 25.44 8.08 -4.22
CA GLN A 146 24.81 7.24 -5.23
C GLN A 146 25.86 6.39 -5.95
N GLN A 147 26.98 7.01 -6.39
CA GLN A 147 28.06 6.27 -7.03
C GLN A 147 28.66 5.19 -6.14
N ALA A 148 28.87 5.47 -4.84
CA ALA A 148 29.34 4.48 -3.88
C ALA A 148 28.35 3.31 -3.69
N LEU A 149 27.04 3.59 -3.72
CA LEU A 149 26.01 2.54 -3.70
C LEU A 149 26.04 1.71 -4.99
N GLU A 150 26.13 2.35 -6.14
CA GLU A 150 26.24 1.68 -7.43
C GLU A 150 27.49 0.79 -7.49
N GLU A 151 28.65 1.29 -7.03
CA GLU A 151 29.88 0.51 -6.96
C GLU A 151 29.77 -0.69 -6.03
N ARG A 152 28.99 -0.58 -4.95
CA ARG A 152 28.78 -1.64 -3.98
C ARG A 152 27.84 -2.75 -4.47
N TYR A 153 26.79 -2.38 -5.22
CA TYR A 153 25.70 -3.30 -5.53
C TYR A 153 25.59 -3.70 -7.00
N PHE A 154 26.18 -2.94 -7.93
CA PHE A 154 26.15 -3.27 -9.34
C PHE A 154 27.52 -3.70 -9.85
N SER A 155 27.56 -4.85 -10.49
CA SER A 155 28.75 -5.28 -11.22
C SER A 155 29.00 -4.38 -12.46
N SER A 156 30.23 -4.35 -12.95
CA SER A 156 30.61 -3.58 -14.13
C SER A 156 29.80 -3.96 -15.40
N GLY A 157 29.14 -5.11 -15.41
CA GLY A 157 28.27 -5.57 -16.50
C GLY A 157 26.85 -5.02 -16.45
N ASP A 158 26.37 -4.62 -15.27
CA ASP A 158 24.99 -4.12 -15.07
C ASP A 158 24.81 -2.64 -15.41
N ARG A 159 25.91 -1.90 -15.53
CA ARG A 159 25.92 -0.44 -15.78
C ARG A 159 25.64 -0.04 -17.24
N ARG A 160 25.39 -1.00 -18.14
CA ARG A 160 25.22 -0.76 -19.59
C ARG A 160 23.85 -1.14 -20.14
N ARG A 161 22.83 -1.23 -19.30
CA ARG A 161 21.48 -1.49 -19.78
C ARG A 161 20.53 -0.35 -19.46
#